data_fccd9cc3f23fa2153e2fb3bd6e6bfe84
#
_entry.id   fccd9cc3f23fa2153e2fb3bd6e6bfe84
#
_cell.length_a   1.000
_cell.length_b   1.000
_cell.length_c   1.000
_cell.angle_alpha   90.00
_cell.angle_beta   90.00
_cell.angle_gamma   90.00
#
_symmetry.space_group_name_H-M   'P 1'
#
loop_
_entity.id
_entity.type
_entity.pdbx_description
1 polymer ?
#
loop_
_entity_poly.entity_id
_entity_poly.type
_entity_poly.pdbx_seq_one_letter_code
_entity_poly.pdbx_strand_id
1 'polypeptide(L)'
;MKFFEAVPSELFSPLASPNRILYADALDVLYAAYQENLKIREDVLYSMLRGRLEQELADATFEDEDIDEEELRDISGRARFLIRKLCSKGWFEKERGDDFEEYITIPNYSSRLLELFHQLRDDSPARGYSYVFGTFSVLKTADDSNNAYDKMTALYSAYDNTTALISLLQMVYHNVKHYFQTQIDMQDVNQVLAAHFNDFGQKVVEAYIRPLKIKDSVPKYRVPIQSMLRRWEEDDTLLMAMANEALRDKRGKTLEDCRADLLRKIFWIEERYDNLEKDYLEEIDTQVRRYTRAATQKIENLTNRDQSVRGNLNVLLTALSRNRRAAELVDQIQPAFQL
;
A
#
# COMPACT_ATOMS: atom_id res chain seq x y z
N MET A 1 21.76 4.88 -11.19
CA MET A 1 21.86 5.67 -9.94
C MET A 1 21.78 4.72 -8.77
N LYS A 2 22.75 4.71 -7.87
CA LYS A 2 22.70 3.88 -6.66
C LYS A 2 21.79 4.52 -5.64
N PHE A 3 21.18 3.75 -4.76
CA PHE A 3 20.22 4.25 -3.78
C PHE A 3 20.74 5.44 -2.96
N PHE A 4 21.95 5.32 -2.41
CA PHE A 4 22.57 6.39 -1.62
C PHE A 4 23.19 7.53 -2.45
N GLU A 5 23.04 7.54 -3.76
CA GLU A 5 23.27 8.72 -4.60
C GLU A 5 22.02 9.62 -4.66
N ALA A 6 20.84 9.04 -4.38
CA ALA A 6 19.56 9.74 -4.38
C ALA A 6 19.06 10.10 -2.98
N VAL A 7 19.52 9.38 -1.95
CA VAL A 7 19.05 9.49 -0.57
C VAL A 7 20.27 9.67 0.34
N PRO A 8 20.25 10.62 1.29
CA PRO A 8 21.33 10.79 2.26
C PRO A 8 21.61 9.50 3.02
N SER A 9 22.91 9.15 3.21
CA SER A 9 23.32 7.91 3.85
C SER A 9 22.85 7.78 5.30
N GLU A 10 22.70 8.91 5.99
CA GLU A 10 22.27 8.96 7.39
C GLU A 10 20.77 9.18 7.60
N LEU A 11 19.98 9.21 6.52
CA LEU A 11 18.54 9.48 6.59
C LEU A 11 17.80 8.58 7.60
N PHE A 12 18.17 7.31 7.64
CA PHE A 12 17.50 6.32 8.50
C PHE A 12 18.11 6.22 9.91
N SER A 13 19.18 6.95 10.21
CA SER A 13 19.84 6.87 11.53
C SER A 13 18.91 7.20 12.72
N PRO A 14 17.99 8.18 12.64
CA PRO A 14 17.03 8.43 13.73
C PRO A 14 16.12 7.23 14.00
N LEU A 15 15.71 6.51 12.95
CA LEU A 15 14.84 5.33 13.06
C LEU A 15 15.57 4.07 13.54
N ALA A 16 16.90 4.11 13.63
CA ALA A 16 17.75 3.05 14.19
C ALA A 16 18.23 3.37 15.63
N SER A 17 17.90 4.57 16.15
CA SER A 17 18.31 5.04 17.48
C SER A 17 17.43 4.47 18.60
N PRO A 18 17.83 4.59 19.88
CA PRO A 18 16.97 4.28 21.02
C PRO A 18 15.62 5.01 20.98
N ASN A 19 15.61 6.25 20.49
CA ASN A 19 14.42 7.11 20.35
C ASN A 19 13.64 6.88 19.06
N ARG A 20 13.81 5.74 18.38
CA ARG A 20 13.19 5.44 17.05
C ARG A 20 11.68 5.65 17.00
N ILE A 21 10.96 5.39 18.11
CA ILE A 21 9.50 5.58 18.18
C ILE A 21 9.18 7.07 18.11
N LEU A 22 9.82 7.89 18.93
CA LEU A 22 9.64 9.35 18.91
C LEU A 22 9.96 9.96 17.53
N TYR A 23 11.06 9.50 16.89
CA TYR A 23 11.39 9.97 15.54
C TYR A 23 10.36 9.53 14.51
N ALA A 24 9.84 8.30 14.61
CA ALA A 24 8.78 7.83 13.71
C ALA A 24 7.49 8.65 13.88
N ASP A 25 7.12 9.01 15.11
CA ASP A 25 5.95 9.85 15.40
C ASP A 25 6.18 11.31 14.96
N ALA A 26 7.41 11.83 15.10
CA ALA A 26 7.78 13.14 14.58
C ALA A 26 7.69 13.20 13.05
N LEU A 27 8.05 12.13 12.34
CA LEU A 27 7.90 12.04 10.88
C LEU A 27 6.42 12.00 10.46
N ASP A 28 5.54 11.39 11.26
CA ASP A 28 4.11 11.42 11.01
C ASP A 28 3.52 12.83 11.19
N VAL A 29 3.97 13.56 12.21
CA VAL A 29 3.63 14.99 12.38
C VAL A 29 4.13 15.83 11.21
N LEU A 30 5.35 15.58 10.72
CA LEU A 30 5.90 16.26 9.54
C LEU A 30 5.05 15.98 8.29
N TYR A 31 4.62 14.71 8.09
CA TYR A 31 3.74 14.34 7.00
C TYR A 31 2.39 15.06 7.07
N ALA A 32 1.77 15.12 8.26
CA ALA A 32 0.54 15.86 8.45
C ALA A 32 0.70 17.35 8.11
N ALA A 33 1.78 17.98 8.57
CA ALA A 33 2.09 19.36 8.22
C ALA A 33 2.26 19.56 6.71
N TYR A 34 2.89 18.59 6.03
CA TYR A 34 3.08 18.59 4.58
C TYR A 34 1.76 18.48 3.79
N GLN A 35 0.82 17.67 4.27
CA GLN A 35 -0.49 17.52 3.64
C GLN A 35 -1.39 18.75 3.82
N GLU A 36 -1.28 19.45 4.94
CA GLU A 36 -2.13 20.58 5.28
C GLU A 36 -1.60 21.91 4.69
N ASN A 37 -0.30 22.02 4.37
CA ASN A 37 0.33 23.28 4.02
C ASN A 37 1.17 23.17 2.74
N LEU A 38 0.94 24.07 1.79
CA LEU A 38 1.81 24.21 0.61
C LEU A 38 3.23 24.69 1.00
N LYS A 39 3.34 25.57 2.00
CA LYS A 39 4.58 26.04 2.60
C LYS A 39 4.50 25.80 4.10
N ILE A 40 5.41 25.02 4.65
CA ILE A 40 5.45 24.72 6.08
C ILE A 40 6.40 25.71 6.73
N ARG A 41 5.89 26.53 7.64
CA ARG A 41 6.74 27.38 8.49
C ARG A 41 7.33 26.53 9.61
N GLU A 42 8.57 26.82 10.00
CA GLU A 42 9.22 26.08 11.09
C GLU A 42 8.47 26.19 12.42
N ASP A 43 7.94 27.38 12.74
CA ASP A 43 7.16 27.63 13.96
C ASP A 43 5.85 26.81 14.02
N VAL A 44 5.24 26.57 12.86
CA VAL A 44 4.06 25.72 12.73
C VAL A 44 4.43 24.26 13.02
N LEU A 45 5.47 23.74 12.36
CA LEU A 45 5.95 22.38 12.63
C LEU A 45 6.37 22.19 14.10
N TYR A 46 7.08 23.18 14.66
CA TYR A 46 7.46 23.19 16.06
C TYR A 46 6.23 23.09 16.98
N SER A 47 5.20 23.90 16.72
CA SER A 47 3.98 23.89 17.52
C SER A 47 3.22 22.56 17.41
N MET A 48 3.18 21.98 16.22
CA MET A 48 2.56 20.67 15.98
C MET A 48 3.31 19.55 16.71
N LEU A 49 4.65 19.51 16.62
CA LEU A 49 5.48 18.52 17.34
C LEU A 49 5.29 18.62 18.84
N ARG A 50 5.39 19.85 19.38
CA ARG A 50 5.19 20.08 20.81
C ARG A 50 3.80 19.67 21.30
N GLY A 51 2.76 19.99 20.53
CA GLY A 51 1.38 19.69 20.93
C GLY A 51 0.97 18.25 20.77
N ARG A 52 1.49 17.55 19.75
CA ARG A 52 1.12 16.16 19.48
C ARG A 52 2.00 15.14 20.21
N LEU A 53 3.24 15.50 20.56
CA LEU A 53 4.25 14.60 21.15
C LEU A 53 4.70 15.06 22.54
N GLU A 54 3.84 15.75 23.29
CA GLU A 54 4.20 16.32 24.59
C GLU A 54 4.66 15.26 25.61
N GLN A 55 3.95 14.12 25.67
CA GLN A 55 4.28 13.03 26.58
C GLN A 55 5.54 12.29 26.14
N GLU A 56 5.63 11.95 24.87
CA GLU A 56 6.79 11.24 24.29
C GLU A 56 8.07 12.08 24.42
N LEU A 57 7.95 13.40 24.21
CA LEU A 57 9.04 14.34 24.42
C LEU A 57 9.46 14.44 25.90
N ALA A 58 8.50 14.34 26.83
CA ALA A 58 8.80 14.37 28.28
C ALA A 58 9.53 13.10 28.73
N ASP A 59 9.18 11.95 28.16
CA ASP A 59 9.71 10.65 28.55
C ASP A 59 11.00 10.26 27.81
N ALA A 60 11.35 10.96 26.70
CA ALA A 60 12.51 10.64 25.88
C ALA A 60 13.83 10.89 26.62
N THR A 61 14.78 9.97 26.46
CA THR A 61 16.17 10.08 26.91
C THR A 61 17.09 10.20 25.72
N PHE A 62 17.97 11.21 25.71
CA PHE A 62 18.86 11.49 24.59
C PHE A 62 20.33 11.27 24.95
N GLU A 63 20.63 10.30 25.82
CA GLU A 63 21.96 10.07 26.41
C GLU A 63 23.07 9.77 25.40
N ASP A 64 22.70 9.20 24.23
CA ASP A 64 23.65 8.85 23.17
C ASP A 64 23.72 9.90 22.03
N GLU A 65 23.13 11.08 22.22
CA GLU A 65 23.05 12.07 21.17
C GLU A 65 23.86 13.32 21.55
N ASP A 66 24.67 13.87 20.62
CA ASP A 66 25.43 15.10 20.81
C ASP A 66 24.46 16.30 21.02
N ILE A 67 24.14 16.56 22.29
CA ILE A 67 23.17 17.57 22.68
C ILE A 67 23.71 18.37 23.85
N ASP A 68 23.43 19.68 23.84
CA ASP A 68 23.64 20.54 24.98
C ASP A 68 22.60 20.20 26.08
N GLU A 69 23.07 19.88 27.29
CA GLU A 69 22.18 19.53 28.43
C GLU A 69 21.14 20.64 28.73
N GLU A 70 21.44 21.90 28.35
CA GLU A 70 20.50 23.00 28.53
C GLU A 70 19.28 22.91 27.60
N GLU A 71 19.46 22.40 26.37
CA GLU A 71 18.36 22.22 25.42
C GLU A 71 17.40 21.09 25.82
N LEU A 72 17.85 20.11 26.60
CA LEU A 72 17.03 18.99 27.04
C LEU A 72 16.18 19.26 28.27
N ARG A 73 16.35 20.39 28.91
CA ARG A 73 15.69 20.71 30.21
C ARG A 73 14.18 20.86 30.09
N ASP A 74 13.69 21.26 28.94
CA ASP A 74 12.26 21.45 28.71
C ASP A 74 11.78 20.81 27.41
N ILE A 75 10.48 20.61 27.31
CA ILE A 75 9.81 20.04 26.14
C ILE A 75 10.07 20.89 24.89
N SER A 76 10.20 22.20 25.07
CA SER A 76 10.43 23.15 23.98
C SER A 76 11.80 22.97 23.34
N GLY A 77 12.83 22.79 24.15
CA GLY A 77 14.19 22.49 23.70
C GLY A 77 14.26 21.14 22.98
N ARG A 78 13.62 20.12 23.54
CA ARG A 78 13.54 18.77 22.93
C ARG A 78 12.84 18.79 21.57
N ALA A 79 11.74 19.53 21.41
CA ALA A 79 11.07 19.70 20.11
C ALA A 79 11.96 20.41 19.07
N ARG A 80 12.69 21.44 19.47
CA ARG A 80 13.67 22.11 18.58
C ARG A 80 14.81 21.18 18.19
N PHE A 81 15.27 20.36 19.13
CA PHE A 81 16.26 19.34 18.84
C PHE A 81 15.77 18.33 17.81
N LEU A 82 14.52 17.81 17.91
CA LEU A 82 13.96 16.93 16.88
C LEU A 82 13.97 17.56 15.47
N ILE A 83 13.56 18.82 15.37
CA ILE A 83 13.58 19.56 14.10
C ILE A 83 15.00 19.62 13.57
N ARG A 84 15.97 20.04 14.39
CA ARG A 84 17.37 20.14 14.00
C ARG A 84 17.95 18.78 13.57
N LYS A 85 17.66 17.72 14.33
CA LYS A 85 18.14 16.37 14.05
C LYS A 85 17.59 15.83 12.74
N LEU A 86 16.27 15.91 12.52
CA LEU A 86 15.63 15.45 11.28
C LEU A 86 16.13 16.25 10.07
N CYS A 87 16.33 17.57 10.22
CA CYS A 87 16.93 18.41 9.19
C CYS A 87 18.38 17.98 8.88
N SER A 88 19.23 17.79 9.91
CA SER A 88 20.62 17.38 9.72
C SER A 88 20.76 15.99 9.09
N LYS A 89 19.77 15.13 9.25
CA LYS A 89 19.72 13.79 8.65
C LYS A 89 19.07 13.76 7.26
N GLY A 90 18.57 14.91 6.79
CA GLY A 90 18.08 15.08 5.41
C GLY A 90 16.60 14.77 5.22
N TRP A 91 15.81 14.68 6.29
CA TRP A 91 14.36 14.51 6.15
C TRP A 91 13.68 15.74 5.56
N PHE A 92 14.22 16.91 5.80
CA PHE A 92 13.82 18.18 5.18
C PHE A 92 14.98 19.18 5.20
N GLU A 93 14.84 20.23 4.43
CA GLU A 93 15.76 21.36 4.36
C GLU A 93 15.07 22.61 4.92
N LYS A 94 15.85 23.56 5.42
CA LYS A 94 15.37 24.86 5.84
C LYS A 94 15.74 25.91 4.83
N GLU A 95 14.78 26.72 4.44
CA GLU A 95 14.95 27.85 3.54
C GLU A 95 14.44 29.12 4.21
N ARG A 96 15.18 30.20 4.02
CA ARG A 96 14.76 31.52 4.52
C ARG A 96 13.94 32.19 3.43
N GLY A 97 12.68 32.54 3.75
CA GLY A 97 11.82 33.30 2.87
C GLY A 97 12.17 34.79 2.76
N ASP A 98 11.57 35.46 1.79
CA ASP A 98 11.70 36.92 1.60
C ASP A 98 11.14 37.74 2.78
N ASP A 99 10.26 37.15 3.56
CA ASP A 99 9.65 37.66 4.79
C ASP A 99 10.50 37.45 6.05
N PHE A 100 11.73 36.94 5.89
CA PHE A 100 12.67 36.55 6.96
C PHE A 100 12.21 35.38 7.84
N GLU A 101 11.12 34.73 7.49
CA GLU A 101 10.66 33.51 8.16
C GLU A 101 11.40 32.27 7.66
N GLU A 102 11.54 31.24 8.50
CA GLU A 102 12.12 29.95 8.12
C GLU A 102 11.03 28.99 7.65
N TYR A 103 11.22 28.47 6.46
CA TYR A 103 10.36 27.51 5.81
C TYR A 103 11.05 26.16 5.70
N ILE A 104 10.23 25.11 5.67
CA ILE A 104 10.65 23.71 5.54
C ILE A 104 10.33 23.26 4.12
N THR A 105 11.34 22.80 3.42
CA THR A 105 11.26 22.19 2.10
C THR A 105 11.52 20.69 2.24
N ILE A 106 10.57 19.87 1.77
CA ILE A 106 10.66 18.41 1.84
C ILE A 106 11.17 17.88 0.49
N PRO A 107 12.37 17.25 0.43
CA PRO A 107 12.89 16.64 -0.78
C PRO A 107 11.97 15.51 -1.29
N ASN A 108 11.99 15.26 -2.60
CA ASN A 108 11.14 14.25 -3.25
C ASN A 108 11.29 12.83 -2.64
N TYR A 109 12.51 12.41 -2.30
CA TYR A 109 12.72 11.11 -1.65
C TYR A 109 12.07 11.06 -0.27
N SER A 110 12.13 12.16 0.48
CA SER A 110 11.55 12.25 1.83
C SER A 110 10.03 12.23 1.76
N SER A 111 9.40 13.00 0.86
CA SER A 111 7.94 13.01 0.70
C SER A 111 7.38 11.62 0.38
N ARG A 112 8.06 10.86 -0.48
CA ARG A 112 7.68 9.47 -0.81
C ARG A 112 7.82 8.51 0.36
N LEU A 113 8.87 8.66 1.17
CA LEU A 113 9.06 7.84 2.36
C LEU A 113 8.04 8.17 3.44
N LEU A 114 7.74 9.45 3.66
CA LEU A 114 6.70 9.89 4.60
C LEU A 114 5.33 9.35 4.21
N GLU A 115 4.98 9.42 2.92
CA GLU A 115 3.74 8.82 2.40
C GLU A 115 3.69 7.31 2.64
N LEU A 116 4.80 6.59 2.36
CA LEU A 116 4.90 5.15 2.62
C LEU A 116 4.73 4.83 4.11
N PHE A 117 5.37 5.58 5.00
CA PHE A 117 5.24 5.37 6.45
C PHE A 117 3.82 5.61 6.94
N HIS A 118 3.17 6.65 6.42
CA HIS A 118 1.77 6.90 6.71
C HIS A 118 0.86 5.76 6.23
N GLN A 119 1.06 5.28 5.01
CA GLN A 119 0.31 4.14 4.47
C GLN A 119 0.51 2.85 5.27
N LEU A 120 1.72 2.61 5.81
CA LEU A 120 2.00 1.45 6.67
C LEU A 120 1.35 1.54 8.05
N ARG A 121 1.09 2.74 8.55
CA ARG A 121 0.38 2.98 9.83
C ARG A 121 -1.14 2.97 9.67
N ASP A 122 -1.64 3.31 8.48
CA ASP A 122 -3.07 3.31 8.20
C ASP A 122 -3.57 1.88 8.06
N ASP A 123 -4.12 1.34 9.15
CA ASP A 123 -4.73 0.01 9.22
C ASP A 123 -6.13 -0.01 8.55
N SER A 124 -6.51 1.09 7.89
CA SER A 124 -7.76 1.17 7.13
C SER A 124 -7.75 0.12 6.03
N PRO A 125 -8.83 -0.63 5.83
CA PRO A 125 -8.92 -1.56 4.71
C PRO A 125 -8.70 -0.77 3.43
N ALA A 126 -7.69 -1.17 2.66
CA ALA A 126 -7.30 -0.52 1.41
C ALA A 126 -8.54 -0.16 0.59
N ARG A 127 -8.76 1.12 0.38
CA ARG A 127 -9.89 1.63 -0.39
C ARG A 127 -9.78 1.03 -1.78
N GLY A 128 -10.79 0.25 -2.16
CA GLY A 128 -10.85 -0.63 -3.31
C GLY A 128 -10.04 -0.15 -4.50
N TYR A 129 -8.90 -0.76 -4.70
CA TYR A 129 -8.08 -0.56 -5.87
C TYR A 129 -8.84 -1.14 -7.08
N SER A 130 -9.24 -0.28 -8.00
CA SER A 130 -9.92 -0.68 -9.23
C SER A 130 -8.94 -0.73 -10.39
N TYR A 131 -7.86 -1.50 -10.23
CA TYR A 131 -6.79 -1.55 -11.24
C TYR A 131 -7.26 -2.16 -12.56
N VAL A 132 -8.07 -3.22 -12.53
CA VAL A 132 -8.58 -3.87 -13.75
C VAL A 132 -9.57 -2.97 -14.44
N PHE A 133 -10.55 -2.42 -13.68
CA PHE A 133 -11.50 -1.45 -14.22
C PHE A 133 -10.80 -0.15 -14.68
N GLY A 134 -9.79 0.30 -13.94
CA GLY A 134 -8.97 1.45 -14.31
C GLY A 134 -8.25 1.24 -15.64
N THR A 135 -7.61 0.09 -15.82
CA THR A 135 -6.99 -0.31 -17.09
C THR A 135 -8.01 -0.32 -18.23
N PHE A 136 -9.15 -0.99 -18.02
CA PHE A 136 -10.22 -1.02 -19.03
C PHE A 136 -10.72 0.39 -19.37
N SER A 137 -10.98 1.22 -18.38
CA SER A 137 -11.56 2.55 -18.56
C SER A 137 -10.64 3.50 -19.33
N VAL A 138 -9.35 3.52 -18.99
CA VAL A 138 -8.39 4.40 -19.70
C VAL A 138 -8.20 3.95 -21.13
N LEU A 139 -8.07 2.63 -21.39
CA LEU A 139 -7.96 2.08 -22.74
C LEU A 139 -9.23 2.34 -23.55
N LYS A 140 -10.41 2.12 -22.97
CA LYS A 140 -11.69 2.32 -23.64
C LYS A 140 -11.92 3.78 -24.03
N THR A 141 -11.63 4.71 -23.12
CA THR A 141 -11.74 6.15 -23.41
C THR A 141 -10.80 6.58 -24.53
N ALA A 142 -9.56 6.06 -24.51
CA ALA A 142 -8.59 6.38 -25.54
C ALA A 142 -8.89 5.68 -26.88
N ASP A 143 -9.46 4.47 -26.85
CA ASP A 143 -9.86 3.74 -28.07
C ASP A 143 -10.95 4.49 -28.85
N ASP A 144 -11.87 5.12 -28.14
CA ASP A 144 -12.92 5.98 -28.70
C ASP A 144 -12.37 7.35 -29.21
N SER A 145 -11.14 7.73 -28.82
CA SER A 145 -10.46 8.94 -29.31
C SER A 145 -9.67 8.67 -30.60
N ASN A 146 -9.65 9.64 -31.50
CA ASN A 146 -8.79 9.59 -32.71
C ASN A 146 -7.38 10.17 -32.43
N ASN A 147 -7.04 10.51 -31.20
CA ASN A 147 -5.78 11.16 -30.84
C ASN A 147 -4.73 10.13 -30.42
N ALA A 148 -3.60 10.12 -31.11
CA ALA A 148 -2.48 9.24 -30.81
C ALA A 148 -1.85 9.52 -29.44
N TYR A 149 -1.84 10.77 -28.97
CA TYR A 149 -1.36 11.16 -27.65
C TYR A 149 -2.22 10.53 -26.53
N ASP A 150 -3.55 10.56 -26.68
CA ASP A 150 -4.46 9.95 -25.70
C ASP A 150 -4.22 8.44 -25.62
N LYS A 151 -4.06 7.77 -26.75
CA LYS A 151 -3.81 6.32 -26.81
C LYS A 151 -2.44 5.97 -26.19
N MET A 152 -1.41 6.74 -26.50
CA MET A 152 -0.09 6.60 -25.90
C MET A 152 -0.18 6.74 -24.37
N THR A 153 -0.78 7.80 -23.87
CA THR A 153 -0.91 8.07 -22.44
C THR A 153 -1.72 6.98 -21.74
N ALA A 154 -2.81 6.53 -22.37
CA ALA A 154 -3.64 5.44 -21.85
C ALA A 154 -2.86 4.12 -21.76
N LEU A 155 -2.00 3.81 -22.74
CA LEU A 155 -1.16 2.62 -22.70
C LEU A 155 -0.17 2.65 -21.54
N TYR A 156 0.47 3.79 -21.28
CA TYR A 156 1.35 3.94 -20.10
C TYR A 156 0.57 3.79 -18.79
N SER A 157 -0.59 4.41 -18.69
CA SER A 157 -1.46 4.28 -17.50
C SER A 157 -1.96 2.84 -17.32
N ALA A 158 -2.31 2.15 -18.40
CA ALA A 158 -2.70 0.73 -18.38
C ALA A 158 -1.54 -0.16 -17.90
N TYR A 159 -0.31 0.12 -18.33
CA TYR A 159 0.89 -0.58 -17.89
C TYR A 159 1.13 -0.37 -16.38
N ASP A 160 1.03 0.87 -15.89
CA ASP A 160 1.21 1.20 -14.48
C ASP A 160 0.12 0.54 -13.62
N ASN A 161 -1.15 0.60 -14.02
CA ASN A 161 -2.25 -0.07 -13.34
C ASN A 161 -2.05 -1.60 -13.30
N THR A 162 -1.60 -2.21 -14.39
CA THR A 162 -1.34 -3.65 -14.45
C THR A 162 -0.17 -4.03 -13.55
N THR A 163 0.89 -3.21 -13.50
CA THR A 163 2.02 -3.41 -12.60
C THR A 163 1.59 -3.33 -11.14
N ALA A 164 0.76 -2.35 -10.80
CA ALA A 164 0.20 -2.20 -9.46
C ALA A 164 -0.72 -3.37 -9.07
N LEU A 165 -1.53 -3.88 -10.03
CA LEU A 165 -2.36 -5.07 -9.83
C LEU A 165 -1.51 -6.30 -9.49
N ILE A 166 -0.44 -6.56 -10.24
CA ILE A 166 0.47 -7.68 -9.98
C ILE A 166 1.10 -7.56 -8.60
N SER A 167 1.58 -6.36 -8.25
CA SER A 167 2.16 -6.09 -6.92
C SER A 167 1.14 -6.35 -5.81
N LEU A 168 -0.11 -5.92 -5.99
CA LEU A 168 -1.21 -6.18 -5.06
C LEU A 168 -1.46 -7.68 -4.89
N LEU A 169 -1.53 -8.45 -5.98
CA LEU A 169 -1.76 -9.88 -5.93
C LEU A 169 -0.62 -10.63 -5.24
N GLN A 170 0.63 -10.23 -5.49
CA GLN A 170 1.80 -10.76 -4.78
C GLN A 170 1.73 -10.46 -3.28
N MET A 171 1.38 -9.24 -2.91
CA MET A 171 1.20 -8.85 -1.51
C MET A 171 0.10 -9.70 -0.84
N VAL A 172 -1.05 -9.86 -1.50
CA VAL A 172 -2.16 -10.69 -0.98
C VAL A 172 -1.71 -12.14 -0.79
N TYR A 173 -1.01 -12.73 -1.77
CA TYR A 173 -0.47 -14.07 -1.66
C TYR A 173 0.46 -14.24 -0.44
N HIS A 174 1.40 -13.31 -0.27
CA HIS A 174 2.33 -13.35 0.86
C HIS A 174 1.64 -13.13 2.20
N ASN A 175 0.64 -12.25 2.27
CA ASN A 175 -0.14 -12.03 3.47
C ASN A 175 -0.91 -13.30 3.88
N VAL A 176 -1.60 -13.95 2.94
CA VAL A 176 -2.29 -15.23 3.23
C VAL A 176 -1.32 -16.28 3.79
N LYS A 177 -0.14 -16.38 3.20
CA LYS A 177 0.91 -17.30 3.68
C LYS A 177 1.42 -16.94 5.08
N HIS A 178 1.58 -15.65 5.37
CA HIS A 178 1.99 -15.18 6.70
C HIS A 178 0.93 -15.52 7.76
N TYR A 179 -0.35 -15.26 7.50
CA TYR A 179 -1.44 -15.67 8.40
C TYR A 179 -1.45 -17.15 8.68
N PHE A 180 -1.20 -17.98 7.66
CA PHE A 180 -1.09 -19.43 7.83
C PHE A 180 0.03 -19.82 8.80
N GLN A 181 1.22 -19.21 8.67
CA GLN A 181 2.35 -19.49 9.55
C GLN A 181 2.10 -19.03 10.99
N THR A 182 1.59 -17.83 11.18
CA THR A 182 1.29 -17.27 12.51
C THR A 182 0.25 -18.11 13.25
N GLN A 183 -0.74 -18.64 12.54
CA GLN A 183 -1.79 -19.46 13.13
C GLN A 183 -1.26 -20.77 13.72
N ILE A 184 -0.18 -21.34 13.18
CA ILE A 184 0.40 -22.61 13.67
C ILE A 184 0.82 -22.49 15.13
N ASP A 185 1.32 -21.34 15.55
CA ASP A 185 1.87 -21.09 16.89
C ASP A 185 0.80 -20.71 17.94
N MET A 186 -0.42 -20.36 17.51
CA MET A 186 -1.51 -19.98 18.44
C MET A 186 -2.02 -21.19 19.20
N GLN A 187 -2.17 -21.05 20.51
CA GLN A 187 -2.66 -22.12 21.40
C GLN A 187 -4.02 -21.84 22.05
N ASP A 188 -4.53 -20.61 21.90
CA ASP A 188 -5.83 -20.19 22.41
C ASP A 188 -6.85 -20.11 21.28
N VAL A 189 -8.03 -20.73 21.48
CA VAL A 189 -9.14 -20.71 20.52
C VAL A 189 -9.61 -19.31 20.20
N ASN A 190 -9.68 -18.41 21.20
CA ASN A 190 -10.13 -17.06 20.97
C ASN A 190 -9.15 -16.27 20.11
N GLN A 191 -7.84 -16.50 20.25
CA GLN A 191 -6.81 -15.92 19.37
C GLN A 191 -6.96 -16.43 17.94
N VAL A 192 -7.19 -17.74 17.74
CA VAL A 192 -7.40 -18.31 16.40
C VAL A 192 -8.66 -17.75 15.74
N LEU A 193 -9.76 -17.64 16.51
CA LEU A 193 -11.01 -17.05 16.03
C LEU A 193 -10.84 -15.57 15.65
N ALA A 194 -10.19 -14.77 16.50
CA ALA A 194 -9.94 -13.35 16.24
C ALA A 194 -9.07 -13.18 14.99
N ALA A 195 -7.97 -13.93 14.88
CA ALA A 195 -7.08 -13.89 13.71
C ALA A 195 -7.81 -14.31 12.43
N HIS A 196 -8.70 -15.32 12.49
CA HIS A 196 -9.42 -15.78 11.31
C HIS A 196 -10.53 -14.82 10.86
N PHE A 197 -11.38 -14.36 11.78
CA PHE A 197 -12.54 -13.56 11.41
C PHE A 197 -12.26 -12.06 11.32
N ASN A 198 -11.49 -11.49 12.27
CA ASN A 198 -11.24 -10.06 12.30
C ASN A 198 -10.05 -9.67 11.42
N ASP A 199 -8.92 -10.37 11.54
CA ASP A 199 -7.74 -9.98 10.78
C ASP A 199 -7.79 -10.54 9.36
N PHE A 200 -7.80 -11.85 9.18
CA PHE A 200 -7.78 -12.45 7.86
C PHE A 200 -9.05 -12.16 7.06
N GLY A 201 -10.23 -12.35 7.67
CA GLY A 201 -11.52 -12.14 6.99
C GLY A 201 -11.71 -10.69 6.55
N GLN A 202 -11.49 -9.72 7.43
CA GLN A 202 -11.71 -8.32 7.11
C GLN A 202 -10.53 -7.70 6.35
N LYS A 203 -9.29 -7.91 6.82
CA LYS A 203 -8.10 -7.24 6.27
C LYS A 203 -7.59 -7.86 4.97
N VAL A 204 -7.90 -9.11 4.67
CA VAL A 204 -7.46 -9.80 3.45
C VAL A 204 -8.62 -10.14 2.52
N VAL A 205 -9.60 -10.89 2.99
CA VAL A 205 -10.68 -11.38 2.11
C VAL A 205 -11.58 -10.24 1.65
N GLU A 206 -12.15 -9.46 2.57
CA GLU A 206 -13.06 -8.35 2.25
C GLU A 206 -12.34 -7.17 1.60
N ALA A 207 -11.11 -6.87 2.05
CA ALA A 207 -10.36 -5.72 1.54
C ALA A 207 -9.82 -5.95 0.12
N TYR A 208 -9.33 -7.16 -0.19
CA TYR A 208 -8.61 -7.41 -1.43
C TYR A 208 -9.24 -8.50 -2.31
N ILE A 209 -9.52 -9.71 -1.76
CA ILE A 209 -9.90 -10.86 -2.59
C ILE A 209 -11.29 -10.68 -3.18
N ARG A 210 -12.25 -10.27 -2.38
CA ARG A 210 -13.64 -10.08 -2.81
C ARG A 210 -13.79 -8.98 -3.88
N PRO A 211 -13.18 -7.79 -3.77
CA PRO A 211 -13.21 -6.79 -4.82
C PRO A 211 -12.67 -7.30 -6.15
N LEU A 212 -11.54 -8.01 -6.16
CA LEU A 212 -10.91 -8.56 -7.38
C LEU A 212 -11.78 -9.60 -8.08
N LYS A 213 -12.62 -10.35 -7.33
CA LYS A 213 -13.51 -11.35 -7.91
C LYS A 213 -14.83 -10.77 -8.41
N ILE A 214 -15.38 -9.76 -7.73
CA ILE A 214 -16.75 -9.29 -7.97
C ILE A 214 -16.78 -7.94 -8.68
N LYS A 215 -16.07 -6.93 -8.16
CA LYS A 215 -16.13 -5.55 -8.65
C LYS A 215 -15.11 -5.26 -9.74
N ASP A 216 -13.86 -5.63 -9.48
CA ASP A 216 -12.71 -5.43 -10.35
C ASP A 216 -12.33 -6.75 -11.04
N SER A 217 -13.36 -7.42 -11.59
CA SER A 217 -13.27 -8.80 -12.08
C SER A 217 -12.38 -8.91 -13.31
N VAL A 218 -11.27 -9.65 -13.19
CA VAL A 218 -10.38 -9.96 -14.30
C VAL A 218 -11.13 -10.67 -15.45
N PRO A 219 -11.94 -11.73 -15.20
CA PRO A 219 -12.69 -12.38 -16.25
C PRO A 219 -13.59 -11.45 -17.07
N LYS A 220 -14.17 -10.46 -16.42
CA LYS A 220 -15.08 -9.49 -17.09
C LYS A 220 -14.35 -8.56 -18.04
N TYR A 221 -13.18 -8.07 -17.67
CA TYR A 221 -12.48 -7.00 -18.40
C TYR A 221 -11.32 -7.50 -19.26
N ARG A 222 -10.83 -8.74 -19.05
CA ARG A 222 -9.69 -9.31 -19.80
C ARG A 222 -9.89 -9.22 -21.30
N VAL A 223 -10.97 -9.81 -21.81
CA VAL A 223 -11.22 -9.87 -23.27
C VAL A 223 -11.34 -8.46 -23.88
N PRO A 224 -12.11 -7.53 -23.34
CA PRO A 224 -12.13 -6.15 -23.83
C PRO A 224 -10.77 -5.46 -23.85
N ILE A 225 -9.97 -5.60 -22.77
CA ILE A 225 -8.62 -5.01 -22.69
C ILE A 225 -7.74 -5.56 -23.80
N GLN A 226 -7.65 -6.87 -23.94
CA GLN A 226 -6.83 -7.53 -24.97
C GLN A 226 -7.30 -7.18 -26.38
N SER A 227 -8.60 -7.10 -26.63
CA SER A 227 -9.13 -6.74 -27.94
C SER A 227 -8.75 -5.32 -28.37
N MET A 228 -8.69 -4.37 -27.42
CA MET A 228 -8.23 -3.00 -27.72
C MET A 228 -6.73 -2.97 -28.01
N LEU A 229 -5.93 -3.64 -27.19
CA LEU A 229 -4.48 -3.68 -27.36
C LEU A 229 -4.06 -4.34 -28.66
N ARG A 230 -4.68 -5.45 -29.05
CA ARG A 230 -4.42 -6.13 -30.35
C ARG A 230 -4.74 -5.23 -31.53
N ARG A 231 -5.86 -4.51 -31.51
CA ARG A 231 -6.17 -3.55 -32.57
C ARG A 231 -5.12 -2.45 -32.69
N TRP A 232 -4.59 -1.98 -31.56
CA TRP A 232 -3.53 -0.97 -31.58
C TRP A 232 -2.21 -1.55 -32.06
N GLU A 233 -1.90 -2.82 -31.74
CA GLU A 233 -0.70 -3.53 -32.18
C GLU A 233 -0.72 -3.77 -33.71
N GLU A 234 -1.87 -4.11 -34.26
CA GLU A 234 -2.04 -4.38 -35.70
C GLU A 234 -2.05 -3.11 -36.58
N ASP A 235 -2.27 -1.94 -36.01
CA ASP A 235 -2.28 -0.65 -36.73
C ASP A 235 -0.91 0.04 -36.67
N ASP A 236 -0.06 -0.26 -37.65
CA ASP A 236 1.27 0.36 -37.79
C ASP A 236 1.22 1.89 -37.87
N THR A 237 0.18 2.45 -38.50
CA THR A 237 0.03 3.90 -38.65
C THR A 237 -0.21 4.55 -37.28
N LEU A 238 -1.07 3.95 -36.49
CA LEU A 238 -1.33 4.36 -35.12
C LEU A 238 -0.08 4.22 -34.24
N LEU A 239 0.61 3.07 -34.30
CA LEU A 239 1.83 2.85 -33.53
C LEU A 239 2.91 3.87 -33.83
N MET A 240 3.08 4.23 -35.11
CA MET A 240 4.04 5.27 -35.49
C MET A 240 3.62 6.66 -35.01
N ALA A 241 2.31 6.97 -35.04
CA ALA A 241 1.80 8.22 -34.47
C ALA A 241 2.01 8.28 -32.95
N MET A 242 1.69 7.22 -32.21
CA MET A 242 1.95 7.10 -30.76
C MET A 242 3.44 7.21 -30.42
N ALA A 243 4.31 6.59 -31.24
CA ALA A 243 5.77 6.64 -31.04
C ALA A 243 6.31 8.06 -31.26
N ASN A 244 5.77 8.82 -32.21
CA ASN A 244 6.12 10.23 -32.39
C ASN A 244 5.75 11.07 -31.16
N GLU A 245 4.57 10.86 -30.58
CA GLU A 245 4.17 11.55 -29.35
C GLU A 245 5.08 11.15 -28.16
N ALA A 246 5.40 9.86 -28.03
CA ALA A 246 6.33 9.38 -27.01
C ALA A 246 7.74 9.99 -27.16
N LEU A 247 8.20 10.19 -28.39
CA LEU A 247 9.49 10.87 -28.66
C LEU A 247 9.44 12.36 -28.28
N ARG A 248 8.34 13.05 -28.57
CA ARG A 248 8.10 14.44 -28.13
C ARG A 248 8.12 14.57 -26.60
N ASP A 249 7.54 13.63 -25.90
CA ASP A 249 7.54 13.52 -24.44
C ASP A 249 8.89 13.03 -23.86
N LYS A 250 9.91 12.84 -24.70
CA LYS A 250 11.26 12.35 -24.31
C LYS A 250 11.23 11.01 -23.58
N ARG A 251 10.29 10.12 -23.91
CA ARG A 251 10.18 8.78 -23.33
C ARG A 251 11.16 7.77 -23.94
N GLY A 252 11.80 8.10 -25.06
CA GLY A 252 12.85 7.33 -25.70
C GLY A 252 13.85 8.25 -26.42
N LYS A 253 14.95 7.69 -26.91
CA LYS A 253 16.00 8.42 -27.61
C LYS A 253 15.73 8.54 -29.12
N THR A 254 15.12 7.52 -29.68
CA THR A 254 14.78 7.44 -31.11
C THR A 254 13.31 7.04 -31.27
N LEU A 255 12.78 7.26 -32.47
CA LEU A 255 11.42 6.82 -32.82
C LEU A 255 11.27 5.29 -32.74
N GLU A 256 12.33 4.57 -33.14
CA GLU A 256 12.34 3.10 -33.04
C GLU A 256 12.36 2.62 -31.59
N ASP A 257 13.11 3.28 -30.71
CA ASP A 257 13.08 2.97 -29.26
C ASP A 257 11.69 3.16 -28.68
N CYS A 258 11.02 4.28 -29.03
CA CYS A 258 9.67 4.57 -28.58
C CYS A 258 8.67 3.53 -29.10
N ARG A 259 8.73 3.18 -30.40
CA ARG A 259 7.86 2.13 -30.97
C ARG A 259 8.08 0.78 -30.28
N ALA A 260 9.31 0.38 -30.08
CA ALA A 260 9.66 -0.86 -29.41
C ALA A 260 9.18 -0.89 -27.95
N ASP A 261 9.23 0.26 -27.24
CA ASP A 261 8.71 0.37 -25.86
C ASP A 261 7.19 0.23 -25.81
N LEU A 262 6.45 0.85 -26.73
CA LEU A 262 4.99 0.73 -26.84
C LEU A 262 4.59 -0.74 -27.09
N LEU A 263 5.19 -1.40 -28.09
CA LEU A 263 4.93 -2.82 -28.38
C LEU A 263 5.25 -3.73 -27.20
N ARG A 264 6.36 -3.49 -26.52
CA ARG A 264 6.74 -4.25 -25.33
C ARG A 264 5.71 -4.10 -24.20
N LYS A 265 5.15 -2.89 -24.01
CA LYS A 265 4.10 -2.65 -23.02
C LYS A 265 2.79 -3.32 -23.40
N ILE A 266 2.38 -3.27 -24.66
CA ILE A 266 1.20 -3.98 -25.15
C ILE A 266 1.34 -5.48 -24.88
N PHE A 267 2.41 -6.10 -25.39
CA PHE A 267 2.70 -7.53 -25.19
C PHE A 267 2.73 -7.91 -23.72
N TRP A 268 3.40 -7.10 -22.87
CA TRP A 268 3.53 -7.36 -21.45
C TRP A 268 2.16 -7.32 -20.75
N ILE A 269 1.30 -6.36 -21.06
CA ILE A 269 -0.05 -6.28 -20.48
C ILE A 269 -0.87 -7.50 -20.91
N GLU A 270 -0.85 -7.86 -22.22
CA GLU A 270 -1.59 -9.02 -22.73
C GLU A 270 -1.16 -10.30 -22.06
N GLU A 271 0.15 -10.57 -22.00
CA GLU A 271 0.71 -11.74 -21.32
C GLU A 271 0.28 -11.82 -19.85
N ARG A 272 0.30 -10.66 -19.14
CA ARG A 272 -0.14 -10.63 -17.73
C ARG A 272 -1.62 -10.97 -17.61
N TYR A 273 -2.48 -10.36 -18.43
CA TYR A 273 -3.92 -10.66 -18.38
C TYR A 273 -4.25 -12.09 -18.81
N ASP A 274 -3.48 -12.74 -19.69
CA ASP A 274 -3.64 -14.14 -20.04
C ASP A 274 -3.35 -15.09 -18.86
N ASN A 275 -2.33 -14.77 -18.11
CA ASN A 275 -1.84 -15.65 -17.03
C ASN A 275 -2.38 -15.27 -15.63
N LEU A 276 -3.01 -14.09 -15.48
CA LEU A 276 -3.38 -13.51 -14.20
C LEU A 276 -4.33 -14.40 -13.39
N GLU A 277 -5.29 -15.02 -14.06
CA GLU A 277 -6.28 -15.89 -13.43
C GLU A 277 -5.60 -17.16 -12.90
N LYS A 278 -4.79 -17.83 -13.73
CA LYS A 278 -4.14 -19.09 -13.41
C LYS A 278 -2.98 -18.94 -12.44
N ASP A 279 -2.09 -17.99 -12.70
CA ASP A 279 -0.83 -17.86 -11.95
C ASP A 279 -1.00 -17.16 -10.60
N TYR A 280 -2.04 -16.31 -10.45
CA TYR A 280 -2.25 -15.53 -9.24
C TYR A 280 -3.57 -15.87 -8.54
N LEU A 281 -4.72 -15.73 -9.20
CA LEU A 281 -6.01 -15.86 -8.53
C LEU A 281 -6.28 -17.29 -8.05
N GLU A 282 -5.99 -18.30 -8.88
CA GLU A 282 -6.14 -19.71 -8.50
C GLU A 282 -5.18 -20.11 -7.38
N GLU A 283 -3.95 -19.60 -7.41
CA GLU A 283 -2.96 -19.87 -6.36
C GLU A 283 -3.35 -19.19 -5.03
N ILE A 284 -3.81 -17.93 -5.06
CA ILE A 284 -4.36 -17.26 -3.88
C ILE A 284 -5.55 -18.03 -3.31
N ASP A 285 -6.49 -18.48 -4.15
CA ASP A 285 -7.64 -19.29 -3.71
C ASP A 285 -7.21 -20.61 -3.06
N THR A 286 -6.17 -21.22 -3.60
CA THR A 286 -5.61 -22.45 -3.01
C THR A 286 -5.01 -22.19 -1.64
N GLN A 287 -4.27 -21.10 -1.46
CA GLN A 287 -3.72 -20.72 -0.15
C GLN A 287 -4.82 -20.34 0.85
N VAL A 288 -5.85 -19.60 0.41
CA VAL A 288 -7.02 -19.26 1.25
C VAL A 288 -7.73 -20.53 1.73
N ARG A 289 -7.98 -21.49 0.84
CA ARG A 289 -8.59 -22.78 1.22
C ARG A 289 -7.73 -23.55 2.21
N ARG A 290 -6.42 -23.60 2.01
CA ARG A 290 -5.48 -24.25 2.95
C ARG A 290 -5.52 -23.57 4.32
N TYR A 291 -5.45 -22.24 4.36
CA TYR A 291 -5.54 -21.48 5.59
C TYR A 291 -6.87 -21.76 6.32
N THR A 292 -8.00 -21.64 5.63
CA THR A 292 -9.33 -21.86 6.22
C THR A 292 -9.47 -23.27 6.81
N ARG A 293 -9.02 -24.30 6.08
CA ARG A 293 -9.04 -25.68 6.60
C ARG A 293 -8.20 -25.84 7.86
N ALA A 294 -7.00 -25.28 7.88
CA ALA A 294 -6.12 -25.35 9.04
C ALA A 294 -6.71 -24.59 10.25
N ALA A 295 -7.33 -23.42 10.00
CA ALA A 295 -8.03 -22.67 11.04
C ALA A 295 -9.16 -23.49 11.66
N THR A 296 -10.03 -24.06 10.83
CA THR A 296 -11.15 -24.90 11.26
C THR A 296 -10.68 -26.10 12.08
N GLN A 297 -9.71 -26.86 11.57
CA GLN A 297 -9.14 -28.01 12.28
C GLN A 297 -8.55 -27.62 13.64
N LYS A 298 -7.86 -26.49 13.69
CA LYS A 298 -7.26 -26.01 14.94
C LYS A 298 -8.32 -25.59 15.95
N ILE A 299 -9.36 -24.87 15.51
CA ILE A 299 -10.51 -24.51 16.36
C ILE A 299 -11.17 -25.76 16.91
N GLU A 300 -11.46 -26.76 16.08
CA GLU A 300 -12.06 -28.04 16.52
C GLU A 300 -11.19 -28.76 17.55
N ASN A 301 -9.87 -28.84 17.30
CA ASN A 301 -8.94 -29.50 18.21
C ASN A 301 -8.85 -28.81 19.58
N LEU A 302 -8.79 -27.48 19.58
CA LEU A 302 -8.74 -26.71 20.82
C LEU A 302 -10.07 -26.75 21.57
N THR A 303 -11.21 -26.64 20.85
CA THR A 303 -12.56 -26.73 21.44
C THR A 303 -12.82 -28.10 22.06
N ASN A 304 -12.31 -29.17 21.48
CA ASN A 304 -12.46 -30.54 22.04
C ASN A 304 -11.63 -30.77 23.30
N ARG A 305 -10.57 -29.95 23.51
CA ARG A 305 -9.73 -30.02 24.72
C ARG A 305 -10.32 -29.23 25.89
N ASP A 306 -11.14 -28.21 25.64
CA ASP A 306 -11.67 -27.32 26.65
C ASP A 306 -13.21 -27.22 26.56
N GLN A 307 -13.91 -27.84 27.52
CA GLN A 307 -15.39 -27.81 27.58
C GLN A 307 -15.96 -26.42 27.83
N SER A 308 -15.19 -25.49 28.41
CA SER A 308 -15.63 -24.10 28.68
C SER A 308 -15.77 -23.28 27.39
N VAL A 309 -14.99 -23.63 26.37
CA VAL A 309 -14.98 -22.92 25.08
C VAL A 309 -16.21 -23.26 24.22
N ARG A 310 -16.80 -24.46 24.39
CA ARG A 310 -18.05 -24.83 23.67
C ARG A 310 -19.21 -23.87 23.95
N GLY A 311 -19.31 -23.41 25.19
CA GLY A 311 -20.34 -22.42 25.57
C GLY A 311 -20.15 -21.07 24.86
N ASN A 312 -18.93 -20.59 24.82
CA ASN A 312 -18.59 -19.31 24.20
C ASN A 312 -18.67 -19.35 22.65
N LEU A 313 -18.33 -20.48 22.02
CA LEU A 313 -18.44 -20.67 20.57
C LEU A 313 -19.91 -20.64 20.12
N ASN A 314 -20.82 -21.27 20.86
CA ASN A 314 -22.24 -21.19 20.59
C ASN A 314 -22.82 -19.78 20.75
N VAL A 315 -22.33 -19.01 21.71
CA VAL A 315 -22.72 -17.59 21.88
C VAL A 315 -22.21 -16.75 20.71
N LEU A 316 -20.96 -16.94 20.27
CA LEU A 316 -20.35 -16.25 19.11
C LEU A 316 -21.05 -16.60 17.80
N LEU A 317 -21.28 -17.88 17.52
CA LEU A 317 -22.00 -18.34 16.32
C LEU A 317 -23.45 -17.83 16.31
N THR A 318 -24.10 -17.77 17.47
CA THR A 318 -25.44 -17.20 17.62
C THR A 318 -25.46 -15.68 17.43
N ALA A 319 -24.43 -14.97 17.90
CA ALA A 319 -24.25 -13.54 17.68
C ALA A 319 -23.95 -13.21 16.21
N LEU A 320 -23.13 -14.02 15.56
CA LEU A 320 -22.81 -13.92 14.12
C LEU A 320 -24.04 -14.21 13.25
N SER A 321 -24.85 -15.20 13.58
CA SER A 321 -26.09 -15.52 12.85
C SER A 321 -27.19 -14.44 12.98
N ARG A 322 -27.17 -13.63 14.04
CA ARG A 322 -28.07 -12.49 14.22
C ARG A 322 -27.63 -11.22 13.50
N ASN A 323 -26.40 -11.14 13.08
CA ASN A 323 -25.88 -10.00 12.31
C ASN A 323 -25.98 -10.32 10.81
N ARG A 324 -26.87 -9.65 10.09
CA ARG A 324 -27.17 -9.90 8.67
C ARG A 324 -25.91 -9.85 7.77
N ARG A 325 -24.90 -9.05 8.11
CA ARG A 325 -23.59 -9.02 7.43
C ARG A 325 -22.72 -10.24 7.73
N ALA A 326 -22.80 -10.78 8.93
CA ALA A 326 -22.07 -11.97 9.34
C ALA A 326 -22.72 -13.25 8.79
N ALA A 327 -24.05 -13.28 8.62
CA ALA A 327 -24.78 -14.37 7.98
C ALA A 327 -24.38 -14.51 6.49
N GLU A 328 -24.21 -13.41 5.76
CA GLU A 328 -23.71 -13.43 4.38
C GLU A 328 -22.26 -13.96 4.28
N LEU A 329 -21.43 -13.71 5.28
CA LEU A 329 -20.08 -14.26 5.40
C LEU A 329 -20.10 -15.77 5.68
N VAL A 330 -21.00 -16.23 6.55
CA VAL A 330 -21.18 -17.65 6.87
C VAL A 330 -21.72 -18.42 5.66
N ASP A 331 -22.70 -17.89 4.94
CA ASP A 331 -23.26 -18.51 3.74
C ASP A 331 -22.27 -18.58 2.57
N GLN A 332 -21.31 -17.65 2.48
CA GLN A 332 -20.24 -17.69 1.48
C GLN A 332 -19.09 -18.63 1.85
N ILE A 333 -18.92 -18.92 3.13
CA ILE A 333 -17.93 -19.86 3.67
C ILE A 333 -18.51 -21.28 3.72
N GLN A 334 -19.83 -21.46 3.90
CA GLN A 334 -20.50 -22.77 3.94
C GLN A 334 -20.26 -23.68 2.73
N PRO A 335 -20.16 -23.22 1.45
CA PRO A 335 -19.78 -24.09 0.36
C PRO A 335 -18.37 -24.69 0.48
N ALA A 336 -17.51 -24.05 1.27
CA ALA A 336 -16.16 -24.59 1.60
C ALA A 336 -16.19 -25.60 2.75
N PHE A 337 -17.32 -25.73 3.46
CA PHE A 337 -17.52 -26.65 4.59
C PHE A 337 -18.42 -27.85 4.27
N GLN A 338 -19.03 -27.89 3.06
CA GLN A 338 -19.77 -29.06 2.59
C GLN A 338 -18.89 -29.90 1.67
N LEU A 339 -17.99 -30.69 2.25
CA LEU A 339 -17.38 -31.89 1.70
C LEU A 339 -17.14 -32.88 2.84
#